data_99e4769ed1b07f911ccbfb333c237f2e
#
_entry.id   99e4769ed1b07f911ccbfb333c237f2e
#
_cell.length_a   1.000
_cell.length_b   1.000
_cell.length_c   1.000
_cell.angle_alpha   90.00
_cell.angle_beta   90.00
_cell.angle_gamma   90.00
#
_symmetry.space_group_name_H-M   'P 1'
#
loop_
_entity.id
_entity.type
_entity.pdbx_description
1 polymer ?
#
loop_
_entity_poly.entity_id
_entity_poly.type
_entity_poly.pdbx_seq_one_letter_code
_entity_poly.pdbx_strand_id
1 'polypeptide(L)' 'MIMKNTLRFDHDARCIVMDRTFYKNSSNIRFEEYAMLQRARQDYPTYTPVIKRIKRN' A
#
# COMPACT_ATOMS: atom_id res chain seq x y z
N MET A 1 -16.42 -11.99 -3.49
CA MET A 1 -15.74 -10.71 -3.68
C MET A 1 -14.28 -10.78 -3.31
N ILE A 2 -13.44 -10.33 -4.17
CA ILE A 2 -12.01 -10.45 -3.95
C ILE A 2 -11.42 -9.09 -3.63
N MET A 3 -10.66 -9.08 -2.56
CA MET A 3 -9.93 -7.89 -2.18
C MET A 3 -8.57 -7.93 -2.84
N LYS A 4 -8.38 -7.09 -3.80
CA LYS A 4 -7.11 -6.99 -4.50
C LYS A 4 -6.14 -6.08 -3.78
N ASN A 5 -6.66 -5.15 -3.04
CA ASN A 5 -5.83 -4.11 -2.46
C ASN A 5 -5.42 -4.48 -1.06
N THR A 6 -4.13 -4.53 -0.85
CA THR A 6 -3.58 -4.95 0.44
C THR A 6 -2.70 -3.85 0.98
N LEU A 7 -3.31 -2.72 1.26
CA LEU A 7 -2.61 -1.59 1.84
C LEU A 7 -3.01 -1.46 3.29
N ARG A 8 -2.02 -1.38 4.16
CA ARG A 8 -2.25 -1.23 5.58
C ARG A 8 -1.36 -0.14 6.15
N PHE A 9 -1.77 0.39 7.28
CA PHE A 9 -0.99 1.42 7.95
C PHE A 9 -0.55 0.91 9.31
N ASP A 10 0.75 0.92 9.53
CA ASP A 10 1.30 0.57 10.83
C ASP A 10 1.62 1.87 11.55
N HIS A 11 0.71 2.30 12.40
CA HIS A 11 0.85 3.59 13.06
C HIS A 11 1.95 3.59 14.12
N ASP A 12 2.26 2.44 14.68
CA ASP A 12 3.33 2.34 15.65
C ASP A 12 4.69 2.53 15.01
N ALA A 13 4.89 1.91 13.87
CA ALA A 13 6.14 2.01 13.15
C ALA A 13 6.12 3.15 12.12
N ARG A 14 4.98 3.78 11.94
CA ARG A 14 4.79 4.85 10.96
C ARG A 14 5.17 4.39 9.58
N CYS A 15 4.58 3.27 9.18
CA CYS A 15 4.85 2.67 7.90
C CYS A 15 3.57 2.45 7.11
N ILE A 16 3.68 2.57 5.80
CA ILE A 16 2.61 2.19 4.89
C ILE A 16 2.98 0.80 4.38
N VAL A 17 2.26 -0.21 4.85
CA VAL A 17 2.60 -1.60 4.55
C VAL A 17 1.79 -2.09 3.37
N MET A 18 2.47 -2.67 2.41
CA MET A 18 1.81 -3.19 1.22
C MET A 18 2.50 -4.51 0.82
N ASP A 19 1.78 -5.38 0.14
CA ASP A 19 2.40 -6.61 -0.33
C ASP A 19 3.07 -6.35 -1.68
N ARG A 20 3.77 -7.37 -2.17
CA ARG A 20 4.54 -7.22 -3.39
C ARG A 20 3.65 -6.92 -4.59
N THR A 21 2.50 -7.55 -4.67
CA THR A 21 1.58 -7.34 -5.77
C THR A 21 1.07 -5.91 -5.79
N PHE A 22 0.71 -5.40 -4.61
CA PHE A 22 0.26 -4.01 -4.52
C PHE A 22 1.36 -3.07 -4.96
N TYR A 23 2.57 -3.29 -4.49
CA TYR A 23 3.69 -2.44 -4.85
C TYR A 23 3.94 -2.45 -6.35
N LYS A 24 3.90 -3.63 -6.95
CA LYS A 24 4.11 -3.75 -8.37
C LYS A 24 3.05 -2.96 -9.15
N ASN A 25 1.80 -3.07 -8.75
CA ASN A 25 0.72 -2.37 -9.43
C ASN A 25 0.76 -0.88 -9.17
N SER A 26 1.26 -0.48 -8.01
CA SER A 26 1.28 0.94 -7.65
C SER A 26 2.28 1.74 -8.48
N SER A 27 3.16 1.08 -9.19
CA SER A 27 4.10 1.78 -10.06
C SER A 27 3.51 2.07 -11.43
N ASN A 28 2.29 1.61 -11.69
CA ASN A 28 1.63 1.82 -12.97
C ASN A 28 0.42 2.73 -12.77
N ILE A 29 0.46 3.89 -13.40
CA ILE A 29 -0.58 4.90 -13.23
C ILE A 29 -1.96 4.42 -13.64
N ARG A 30 -2.03 3.37 -14.45
CA ARG A 30 -3.30 2.83 -14.90
C ARG A 30 -4.02 2.03 -13.82
N PHE A 31 -3.31 1.62 -12.78
CA PHE A 31 -3.91 0.81 -11.75
C PHE A 31 -4.39 1.66 -10.60
N GLU A 32 -5.45 1.18 -10.00
CA GLU A 32 -6.05 1.81 -8.83
C GLU A 32 -5.04 1.93 -7.69
N GLU A 33 -4.16 0.95 -7.59
CA GLU A 33 -3.14 0.92 -6.53
C GLU A 33 -2.24 2.14 -6.59
N TYR A 34 -1.97 2.65 -7.79
CA TYR A 34 -1.17 3.85 -7.91
C TYR A 34 -1.84 5.02 -7.20
N ALA A 35 -3.13 5.22 -7.46
CA ALA A 35 -3.86 6.31 -6.84
C ALA A 35 -3.98 6.12 -5.34
N MET A 36 -4.17 4.88 -4.90
CA MET A 36 -4.29 4.58 -3.49
C MET A 36 -3.00 4.90 -2.74
N LEU A 37 -1.87 4.54 -3.33
CA LEU A 37 -0.58 4.81 -2.69
C LEU A 37 -0.30 6.31 -2.65
N GLN A 38 -0.61 7.02 -3.72
CA GLN A 38 -0.42 8.47 -3.74
C GLN A 38 -1.26 9.13 -2.66
N ARG A 39 -2.50 8.70 -2.52
CA ARG A 39 -3.38 9.24 -1.49
C ARG A 39 -2.83 8.96 -0.09
N ALA A 40 -2.35 7.74 0.12
CA ALA A 40 -1.81 7.37 1.41
C ALA A 40 -0.59 8.22 1.75
N ARG A 41 0.24 8.51 0.79
CA ARG A 41 1.43 9.33 1.02
C ARG A 41 1.07 10.78 1.29
N GLN A 42 -0.02 11.24 0.73
CA GLN A 42 -0.51 12.59 1.02
C GLN A 42 -1.07 12.67 2.44
N ASP A 43 -1.80 11.65 2.85
CA ASP A 43 -2.40 11.62 4.17
C ASP A 43 -1.38 11.39 5.27
N TYR A 44 -0.33 10.62 4.95
CA TYR A 44 0.69 10.25 5.94
C TYR A 44 2.07 10.52 5.37
N PRO A 45 2.43 11.80 5.20
CA PRO A 45 3.68 12.14 4.52
C PRO A 45 4.94 11.71 5.27
N THR A 46 4.83 11.45 6.56
CA THR A 46 5.99 11.01 7.34
C THR A 46 6.12 9.51 7.41
N TYR A 47 5.14 8.77 6.85
CA TYR A 47 5.19 7.33 6.89
C TYR A 47 6.07 6.80 5.75
N THR A 48 6.73 5.70 6.02
CA THR A 48 7.64 5.07 5.06
C THR A 48 6.95 3.88 4.40
N PRO A 49 6.95 3.81 3.07
CA PRO A 49 6.39 2.64 2.41
C PRO A 49 7.26 1.42 2.65
N VAL A 50 6.63 0.32 3.02
CA VAL A 50 7.32 -0.93 3.32
C VAL A 50 6.61 -2.08 2.64
N ILE A 51 7.37 -2.96 2.02
CA ILE A 51 6.83 -4.12 1.35
C ILE A 51 6.95 -5.31 2.28
N LYS A 52 5.83 -5.90 2.65
CA LYS A 52 5.81 -7.06 3.50
C LYS A 52 4.82 -8.06 2.94
N ARG A 53 5.09 -9.34 3.22
CA ARG A 53 4.14 -10.37 2.84
C ARG A 53 2.94 -10.29 3.77
N ILE A 54 1.79 -10.06 3.20
CA ILE A 54 0.56 -9.97 3.96
C ILE A 54 -0.19 -11.27 3.82
N LYS A 55 -0.48 -11.88 4.95
CA LYS A 55 -1.23 -13.13 4.95
C LYS A 55 -2.65 -12.89 4.52
N ARG A 56 -3.13 -13.78 3.70
CA ARG A 56 -4.53 -13.79 3.29
C ARG A 56 -5.15 -15.09 3.67
N ASN A 57 -6.32 -15.03 4.19
CA ASN A 57 -7.04 -16.26 4.52
C ASN A 57 -8.28 -16.38 3.71
#